data_717f0560e68af560aff49b589cbf6b58
#
_entry.id   717f0560e68af560aff49b589cbf6b58
#
_cell.length_a   1.000
_cell.length_b   1.000
_cell.length_c   1.000
_cell.angle_alpha   90.00
_cell.angle_beta   90.00
_cell.angle_gamma   90.00
#
_symmetry.space_group_name_H-M   'P 1'
#
loop_
_entity.id
_entity.type
_entity.pdbx_description
1 polymer ?
#
loop_
_entity_poly.entity_id
_entity_poly.type
_entity_poly.pdbx_seq_one_letter_code
_entity_poly.pdbx_strand_id
1 'polypeptide(L)'
;MKLKHIINGFWAFSFCLAGCVDPDDLVRTESEITDQLIITGRFAGNENTEYETVIDRANGTAVVQTPYYISDTEPIQGDITRMRLKATLPVGARFDPPLSGIHNLKEGFSSTLIEADGSKKNYTFTAIYKKSERANIIKVELANVRAQIVVADPVEEGKKGQIIIYKTSSSIDGELQNALITIAPWATIESDAYDPVTKILDLSVMPTVTIIAQDGVKKTVYETVYKTPEFVEYGVGYVAGLFGFQTLKENSHGFEVGANRTMAVVDDYLILSNSNNFVNMPVFNRYNGKLLDQVKVNVTGIPSNRIIRAITSDDNGHMVAMAYVSTRTGSYATPYTDVNVWVWKSGIENTPTLILDKPFSDPVFDQAPMGVNWNYNIDMGSSIHITGDITSGKAVLTTTSPFSYRMVFISFVDGIMSGKAHVEFANVSGARVEDYTKILTTNTEKPFSYISTPANETNMVICAPVGDSADRAFAFTVPDSHYWGWQGFTKGIDYVDFNGARLLAVQNGSGSFNGPQRLYVADITKNPNANSMSNGFIFDSQQGNTIGNADVPGGVPGSGYTATGYTSPWAFDGVSSVLGENIPCTGDVIFAKSQDGLAVQVYMLTTDHGLIAFELTKFKGL
;
A
#
# COMPACT_ATOMS: atom_id res chain seq x y z
N MET A 1 55.06 5.08 7.84
CA MET A 1 55.99 5.70 8.80
C MET A 1 55.21 6.17 10.01
N LYS A 2 55.42 5.48 11.20
CA LYS A 2 55.10 5.82 12.60
C LYS A 2 53.63 6.11 12.93
N LEU A 3 52.81 5.19 13.44
CA LEU A 3 52.76 4.52 14.77
C LEU A 3 53.14 5.43 15.95
N LYS A 4 52.09 5.82 16.73
CA LYS A 4 52.26 6.01 18.18
C LYS A 4 50.98 5.71 18.93
N HIS A 5 51.07 4.64 19.71
CA HIS A 5 50.22 4.31 20.84
C HIS A 5 50.29 5.39 21.93
N ILE A 6 49.16 5.56 22.65
CA ILE A 6 49.25 5.85 24.09
C ILE A 6 48.15 5.10 24.79
N ILE A 7 48.57 4.12 25.54
CA ILE A 7 47.91 3.42 26.63
C ILE A 7 48.05 4.31 27.88
N ASN A 8 46.99 4.55 28.59
CA ASN A 8 47.04 4.90 30.01
C ASN A 8 45.63 4.54 30.54
N GLY A 9 45.39 3.67 31.41
CA GLY A 9 46.14 3.39 32.64
C GLY A 9 45.05 3.26 33.70
N PHE A 10 44.68 2.04 34.04
CA PHE A 10 43.85 1.66 35.16
C PHE A 10 44.54 2.14 36.45
N TRP A 11 43.81 2.92 37.26
CA TRP A 11 44.05 2.95 38.69
C TRP A 11 42.73 2.86 39.43
N ALA A 12 42.43 1.63 39.86
CA ALA A 12 41.49 1.35 40.89
C ALA A 12 42.06 1.85 42.23
N PHE A 13 41.47 2.86 42.83
CA PHE A 13 41.67 3.15 44.25
C PHE A 13 40.42 2.71 44.98
N SER A 14 40.54 1.52 45.57
CA SER A 14 39.69 1.02 46.65
C SER A 14 40.01 1.84 47.89
N PHE A 15 39.14 2.77 48.21
CA PHE A 15 39.05 3.30 49.57
C PHE A 15 37.88 2.64 50.30
N CYS A 16 38.19 1.54 51.00
CA CYS A 16 37.36 1.12 52.12
C CYS A 16 37.55 2.14 53.25
N LEU A 17 36.72 3.17 53.27
CA LEU A 17 36.42 3.83 54.48
C LEU A 17 35.22 3.13 55.11
N ALA A 18 35.55 2.18 56.01
CA ALA A 18 34.60 1.71 57.02
C ALA A 18 34.35 2.89 57.99
N GLY A 19 33.51 3.81 57.55
CA GLY A 19 32.80 4.66 58.42
C GLY A 19 31.65 3.85 59.00
N CYS A 20 31.74 3.40 60.20
CA CYS A 20 30.56 3.05 60.99
C CYS A 20 29.74 4.34 61.08
N VAL A 21 28.81 4.51 60.14
CA VAL A 21 27.70 5.44 60.32
C VAL A 21 26.82 4.80 61.39
N ASP A 22 26.75 5.47 62.50
CA ASP A 22 25.83 5.07 63.59
C ASP A 22 24.43 4.98 62.97
N PRO A 23 23.71 3.89 63.14
CA PRO A 23 22.35 3.78 62.59
C PRO A 23 21.41 4.88 63.06
N ASP A 24 21.76 5.57 64.12
CA ASP A 24 20.98 6.69 64.66
C ASP A 24 21.27 8.04 63.97
N ASP A 25 22.33 8.15 63.13
CA ASP A 25 22.68 9.36 62.38
C ASP A 25 22.02 9.44 60.99
N LEU A 26 21.22 8.46 60.59
CA LEU A 26 20.33 8.61 59.47
C LEU A 26 19.26 9.64 59.85
N VAL A 27 19.48 10.87 59.40
CA VAL A 27 18.45 11.92 59.45
C VAL A 27 17.22 11.36 58.78
N ARG A 28 16.25 10.96 59.57
CA ARG A 28 14.92 10.58 59.13
C ARG A 28 14.24 11.89 58.72
N THR A 29 14.49 12.28 57.46
CA THR A 29 13.69 13.34 56.84
C THR A 29 12.25 12.84 56.87
N GLU A 30 11.33 13.64 57.43
CA GLU A 30 9.90 13.45 57.24
C GLU A 30 9.71 13.24 55.76
N SER A 31 9.42 12.00 55.42
CA SER A 31 9.45 11.60 54.02
C SER A 31 8.28 12.25 53.32
N GLU A 32 8.53 12.80 52.18
CA GLU A 32 7.55 13.11 51.13
C GLU A 32 6.94 11.80 50.57
N ILE A 33 6.83 10.77 51.43
CA ILE A 33 6.37 9.39 51.21
C ILE A 33 4.99 9.34 50.56
N THR A 34 4.19 10.38 50.80
CA THR A 34 2.81 10.41 50.37
C THR A 34 2.65 10.43 48.85
N ASP A 35 3.60 10.99 48.11
CA ASP A 35 3.47 11.17 46.63
C ASP A 35 4.12 10.02 45.84
N GLN A 36 4.88 9.14 46.47
CA GLN A 36 5.58 8.02 45.81
C GLN A 36 5.00 6.63 46.07
N LEU A 37 3.89 6.53 46.80
CA LEU A 37 3.21 5.23 46.96
C LEU A 37 2.45 4.89 45.69
N ILE A 38 3.05 4.07 44.82
CA ILE A 38 2.43 3.55 43.61
C ILE A 38 2.26 2.05 43.80
N ILE A 39 1.06 1.56 43.58
CA ILE A 39 0.75 0.14 43.65
C ILE A 39 0.10 -0.28 42.36
N THR A 40 0.54 -1.38 41.77
CA THR A 40 -0.08 -2.01 40.61
C THR A 40 -0.40 -3.46 40.89
N GLY A 41 -1.45 -3.97 40.25
CA GLY A 41 -1.83 -5.36 40.27
C GLY A 41 -1.62 -6.04 38.93
N ARG A 42 -1.37 -7.37 38.96
CA ARG A 42 -1.25 -8.20 37.76
C ARG A 42 -1.94 -9.53 38.00
N PHE A 43 -2.51 -10.12 36.94
CA PHE A 43 -2.98 -11.51 37.05
C PHE A 43 -1.78 -12.47 37.09
N ALA A 44 -1.83 -13.47 37.97
CA ALA A 44 -0.82 -14.51 37.97
C ALA A 44 -0.88 -15.33 36.68
N GLY A 45 0.26 -15.41 35.97
CA GLY A 45 0.35 -16.05 34.65
C GLY A 45 0.17 -15.11 33.45
N ASN A 46 -0.21 -13.85 33.70
CA ASN A 46 -0.19 -12.78 32.68
C ASN A 46 0.47 -11.55 33.31
N GLU A 47 1.78 -11.60 33.47
CA GLU A 47 2.54 -10.60 34.23
C GLU A 47 3.00 -9.40 33.38
N ASN A 48 2.67 -9.40 32.08
CA ASN A 48 3.06 -8.32 31.17
C ASN A 48 2.15 -7.08 31.26
N THR A 49 0.95 -7.23 31.86
CA THR A 49 -0.02 -6.14 31.98
C THR A 49 -0.16 -5.73 33.45
N GLU A 50 0.11 -4.47 33.75
CA GLU A 50 -0.10 -3.87 35.06
C GLU A 50 -1.42 -3.10 35.08
N TYR A 51 -2.18 -3.30 36.15
CA TYR A 51 -3.46 -2.60 36.38
C TYR A 51 -3.28 -1.57 37.49
N GLU A 52 -3.86 -0.41 37.30
CA GLU A 52 -3.82 0.69 38.23
C GLU A 52 -4.56 0.35 39.55
N THR A 53 -4.06 0.89 40.64
CA THR A 53 -4.66 0.76 41.96
C THR A 53 -5.10 2.14 42.44
N VAL A 54 -6.37 2.26 42.79
CA VAL A 54 -6.89 3.44 43.48
C VAL A 54 -6.59 3.30 44.95
N ILE A 55 -5.80 4.21 45.50
CA ILE A 55 -5.37 4.19 46.92
C ILE A 55 -6.09 5.30 47.68
N ASP A 56 -6.91 4.89 48.63
CA ASP A 56 -7.47 5.78 49.65
C ASP A 56 -6.60 5.73 50.89
N ARG A 57 -5.74 6.71 51.03
CA ARG A 57 -4.81 6.81 52.15
C ARG A 57 -5.51 7.12 53.44
N ALA A 58 -6.64 7.85 53.43
CA ALA A 58 -7.37 8.17 54.65
C ALA A 58 -7.91 6.89 55.31
N ASN A 59 -8.52 6.01 54.53
CA ASN A 59 -9.15 4.79 54.98
C ASN A 59 -8.23 3.56 54.94
N GLY A 60 -7.03 3.65 54.40
CA GLY A 60 -6.11 2.52 54.27
C GLY A 60 -6.64 1.46 53.32
N THR A 61 -7.21 1.83 52.19
CA THR A 61 -7.68 0.90 51.17
C THR A 61 -6.94 1.09 49.84
N ALA A 62 -6.70 -0.02 49.16
CA ALA A 62 -6.07 -0.05 47.86
C ALA A 62 -6.86 -0.99 46.94
N VAL A 63 -7.52 -0.43 45.94
CA VAL A 63 -8.42 -1.16 45.03
C VAL A 63 -7.81 -1.27 43.62
N VAL A 64 -7.40 -2.46 43.24
CA VAL A 64 -6.91 -2.76 41.89
C VAL A 64 -8.09 -2.77 40.93
N GLN A 65 -8.04 -1.92 39.90
CA GLN A 65 -9.08 -1.84 38.88
C GLN A 65 -8.66 -2.67 37.66
N THR A 66 -9.25 -3.85 37.51
CA THR A 66 -9.02 -4.71 36.34
C THR A 66 -10.13 -4.50 35.30
N PRO A 67 -9.84 -4.68 34.00
CA PRO A 67 -10.89 -4.62 32.99
C PRO A 67 -11.94 -5.72 33.25
N TYR A 68 -13.20 -5.42 32.91
CA TYR A 68 -14.29 -6.39 33.05
C TYR A 68 -14.06 -7.64 32.21
N TYR A 69 -13.53 -7.46 30.98
CA TYR A 69 -12.99 -8.51 30.12
C TYR A 69 -11.55 -8.19 29.74
N ILE A 70 -10.68 -9.20 29.74
CA ILE A 70 -9.25 -9.07 29.39
C ILE A 70 -9.01 -9.18 27.86
N SER A 71 -10.02 -9.57 27.11
CA SER A 71 -9.99 -9.65 25.65
C SER A 71 -10.99 -8.65 25.05
N ASP A 72 -10.63 -8.07 23.92
CA ASP A 72 -11.50 -7.17 23.17
C ASP A 72 -12.59 -7.91 22.37
N THR A 73 -12.44 -9.22 22.16
CA THR A 73 -13.31 -10.04 21.31
C THR A 73 -14.02 -11.17 22.04
N GLU A 74 -13.47 -11.64 23.15
CA GLU A 74 -14.00 -12.77 23.92
C GLU A 74 -14.36 -12.36 25.34
N PRO A 75 -15.51 -12.80 25.89
CA PRO A 75 -15.97 -12.40 27.22
C PRO A 75 -15.20 -13.15 28.36
N ILE A 76 -13.88 -13.02 28.33
CA ILE A 76 -13.00 -13.66 29.32
C ILE A 76 -12.70 -12.66 30.42
N GLN A 77 -13.02 -13.04 31.67
CA GLN A 77 -12.63 -12.29 32.86
C GLN A 77 -11.29 -12.78 33.40
N GLY A 78 -10.47 -11.85 33.85
CA GLY A 78 -9.25 -12.20 34.59
C GLY A 78 -9.57 -12.75 36.00
N ASP A 79 -8.70 -13.57 36.54
CA ASP A 79 -8.89 -14.18 37.85
C ASP A 79 -8.36 -13.27 38.97
N ILE A 80 -9.24 -12.49 39.61
CA ILE A 80 -8.89 -11.62 40.72
C ILE A 80 -8.62 -12.38 42.02
N THR A 81 -8.86 -13.71 42.08
CA THR A 81 -8.46 -14.55 43.23
C THR A 81 -6.97 -14.92 43.15
N ARG A 82 -6.32 -14.65 42.03
CA ARG A 82 -4.91 -14.96 41.81
C ARG A 82 -4.17 -13.77 41.24
N MET A 83 -3.90 -12.78 42.08
CA MET A 83 -3.21 -11.56 41.67
C MET A 83 -1.85 -11.39 42.34
N ARG A 84 -0.93 -10.75 41.68
CA ARG A 84 0.34 -10.27 42.24
C ARG A 84 0.29 -8.76 42.37
N LEU A 85 0.78 -8.27 43.51
CA LEU A 85 0.93 -6.82 43.75
C LEU A 85 2.38 -6.41 43.58
N LYS A 86 2.58 -5.20 43.05
CA LYS A 86 3.87 -4.51 43.01
C LYS A 86 3.70 -3.13 43.59
N ALA A 87 4.57 -2.77 44.50
CA ALA A 87 4.61 -1.42 45.06
C ALA A 87 5.95 -0.74 44.77
N THR A 88 5.88 0.56 44.44
CA THR A 88 7.03 1.47 44.49
C THR A 88 6.88 2.26 45.77
N LEU A 89 7.87 2.15 46.64
CA LEU A 89 7.88 2.73 47.97
C LEU A 89 9.07 3.68 48.13
N PRO A 90 8.95 4.69 48.98
CA PRO A 90 10.10 5.48 49.37
C PRO A 90 11.16 4.65 50.11
N VAL A 91 12.39 5.18 50.11
CA VAL A 91 13.50 4.51 50.79
C VAL A 91 13.19 4.34 52.28
N GLY A 92 13.34 3.10 52.76
CA GLY A 92 13.09 2.72 54.18
C GLY A 92 11.65 2.30 54.49
N ALA A 93 10.70 2.50 53.61
CA ALA A 93 9.33 2.00 53.78
C ALA A 93 9.21 0.53 53.31
N ARG A 94 8.33 -0.23 53.98
CA ARG A 94 8.03 -1.63 53.64
C ARG A 94 6.62 -2.02 54.05
N PHE A 95 6.11 -3.06 53.41
CA PHE A 95 4.88 -3.71 53.81
C PHE A 95 5.19 -4.95 54.67
N ASP A 96 4.39 -5.17 55.74
CA ASP A 96 4.44 -6.33 56.58
C ASP A 96 3.01 -6.88 56.86
N PRO A 97 2.67 -8.11 56.39
CA PRO A 97 3.48 -8.97 55.52
C PRO A 97 3.78 -8.37 54.17
N PRO A 98 4.88 -8.79 53.49
CA PRO A 98 5.26 -8.25 52.18
C PRO A 98 4.18 -8.52 51.12
N LEU A 99 4.08 -7.65 50.11
CA LEU A 99 3.13 -7.79 49.00
C LEU A 99 3.55 -8.85 47.97
N SER A 100 4.67 -9.56 48.21
CA SER A 100 5.13 -10.63 47.33
C SER A 100 4.21 -11.85 47.42
N GLY A 101 4.10 -12.57 46.28
CA GLY A 101 3.25 -13.76 46.20
C GLY A 101 2.00 -13.57 45.36
N ILE A 102 1.11 -14.56 45.45
CA ILE A 102 -0.21 -14.54 44.80
C ILE A 102 -1.24 -14.35 45.91
N HIS A 103 -2.10 -13.35 45.73
CA HIS A 103 -3.11 -12.96 46.70
C HIS A 103 -4.51 -13.12 46.12
N ASN A 104 -5.46 -13.53 46.98
CA ASN A 104 -6.88 -13.50 46.65
C ASN A 104 -7.44 -12.10 46.94
N LEU A 105 -7.47 -11.24 45.91
CA LEU A 105 -7.95 -9.86 46.06
C LEU A 105 -9.48 -9.74 45.97
N LYS A 106 -10.19 -10.83 45.67
CA LYS A 106 -11.65 -10.90 45.78
C LYS A 106 -12.12 -10.87 47.24
N GLU A 107 -11.41 -11.59 48.10
CA GLU A 107 -11.68 -11.64 49.55
C GLU A 107 -10.94 -10.53 50.30
N GLY A 108 -9.88 -10.00 49.70
CA GLY A 108 -9.02 -8.99 50.27
C GLY A 108 -7.75 -9.55 50.90
N PHE A 109 -6.70 -8.78 50.82
CA PHE A 109 -5.41 -9.05 51.47
C PHE A 109 -5.01 -7.82 52.28
N SER A 110 -4.61 -8.02 53.53
CA SER A 110 -4.21 -6.92 54.44
C SER A 110 -2.72 -6.96 54.70
N SER A 111 -2.11 -5.76 54.66
CA SER A 111 -0.72 -5.57 55.04
C SER A 111 -0.52 -4.19 55.68
N THR A 112 0.44 -4.09 56.57
CA THR A 112 0.79 -2.83 57.23
C THR A 112 1.94 -2.17 56.54
N LEU A 113 1.75 -0.93 56.04
CA LEU A 113 2.85 -0.08 55.62
C LEU A 113 3.59 0.41 56.86
N ILE A 114 4.87 0.14 56.93
CA ILE A 114 5.78 0.66 57.97
C ILE A 114 6.67 1.66 57.24
N GLU A 115 6.57 2.91 57.63
CA GLU A 115 7.31 4.01 57.04
C GLU A 115 8.72 4.15 57.64
N ALA A 116 9.58 4.95 57.02
CA ALA A 116 10.97 5.10 57.49
C ALA A 116 11.09 5.65 58.92
N ASP A 117 10.11 6.44 59.36
CA ASP A 117 10.03 6.97 60.72
C ASP A 117 9.46 5.96 61.74
N GLY A 118 9.08 4.76 61.28
CA GLY A 118 8.48 3.71 62.09
C GLY A 118 6.96 3.83 62.26
N SER A 119 6.33 4.86 61.65
CA SER A 119 4.87 4.95 61.65
C SER A 119 4.24 3.77 60.90
N LYS A 120 3.03 3.38 61.33
CA LYS A 120 2.36 2.19 60.80
C LYS A 120 0.97 2.52 60.32
N LYS A 121 0.64 2.04 59.10
CA LYS A 121 -0.70 2.17 58.56
C LYS A 121 -1.14 0.88 57.89
N ASN A 122 -2.31 0.39 58.31
CA ASN A 122 -2.89 -0.80 57.72
C ASN A 122 -3.54 -0.47 56.37
N TYR A 123 -3.28 -1.30 55.37
CA TYR A 123 -3.93 -1.29 54.07
C TYR A 123 -4.65 -2.60 53.82
N THR A 124 -5.85 -2.49 53.27
CA THR A 124 -6.59 -3.64 52.71
C THR A 124 -6.58 -3.51 51.20
N PHE A 125 -6.06 -4.52 50.54
CA PHE A 125 -5.97 -4.64 49.08
C PHE A 125 -7.12 -5.47 48.57
N THR A 126 -7.89 -4.93 47.64
CA THR A 126 -8.97 -5.65 46.94
C THR A 126 -8.83 -5.43 45.43
N ALA A 127 -9.53 -6.23 44.63
CA ALA A 127 -9.65 -6.01 43.19
C ALA A 127 -11.12 -6.01 42.77
N ILE A 128 -11.40 -5.16 41.79
CA ILE A 128 -12.73 -5.08 41.18
C ILE A 128 -12.61 -5.12 39.66
N TYR A 129 -13.64 -5.63 39.01
CA TYR A 129 -13.79 -5.53 37.58
C TYR A 129 -14.42 -4.17 37.23
N LYS A 130 -13.70 -3.36 36.45
CA LYS A 130 -14.19 -2.08 35.93
C LYS A 130 -14.63 -2.25 34.49
N LYS A 131 -15.88 -1.94 34.22
CA LYS A 131 -16.37 -1.86 32.83
C LYS A 131 -15.72 -0.71 32.11
N SER A 132 -15.48 -0.89 30.80
CA SER A 132 -14.89 0.13 29.95
C SER A 132 -15.82 1.35 29.81
N GLU A 133 -15.25 2.54 29.95
CA GLU A 133 -15.91 3.82 29.70
C GLU A 133 -15.69 4.32 28.25
N ARG A 134 -15.07 3.51 27.38
CA ARG A 134 -14.82 3.85 25.99
C ARG A 134 -16.13 3.81 25.21
N ALA A 135 -16.56 4.97 24.71
CA ALA A 135 -17.79 5.16 23.97
C ALA A 135 -17.49 5.87 22.64
N ASN A 136 -16.55 5.33 21.85
CA ASN A 136 -16.15 5.97 20.61
C ASN A 136 -16.28 5.04 19.41
N ILE A 137 -16.43 5.64 18.25
CA ILE A 137 -16.31 4.97 16.95
C ILE A 137 -14.83 4.88 16.61
N ILE A 138 -14.36 3.68 16.26
CA ILE A 138 -12.98 3.45 15.84
C ILE A 138 -12.83 3.70 14.34
N LYS A 139 -13.81 3.22 13.54
CA LYS A 139 -13.76 3.27 12.08
C LYS A 139 -15.15 3.20 11.48
N VAL A 140 -15.33 3.89 10.36
CA VAL A 140 -16.46 3.72 9.44
C VAL A 140 -15.93 3.60 8.03
N GLU A 141 -16.37 2.59 7.29
CA GLU A 141 -15.91 2.33 5.94
C GLU A 141 -17.04 1.78 5.05
N LEU A 142 -16.91 1.97 3.76
CA LEU A 142 -17.77 1.35 2.75
C LEU A 142 -17.07 0.11 2.18
N ALA A 143 -17.82 -0.98 2.05
CA ALA A 143 -17.25 -2.28 1.68
C ALA A 143 -16.74 -2.33 0.23
N ASN A 144 -17.41 -1.63 -0.69
CA ASN A 144 -17.19 -1.77 -2.13
C ASN A 144 -16.60 -0.53 -2.79
N VAL A 145 -16.66 0.61 -2.13
CA VAL A 145 -16.18 1.89 -2.67
C VAL A 145 -15.39 2.59 -1.59
N ARG A 146 -14.24 3.12 -1.98
CA ARG A 146 -13.50 3.97 -1.08
C ARG A 146 -14.15 5.35 -1.01
N ALA A 147 -14.87 5.62 0.06
CA ALA A 147 -15.24 6.97 0.46
C ALA A 147 -14.28 7.45 1.56
N GLN A 148 -13.96 8.72 1.56
CA GLN A 148 -13.27 9.28 2.69
C GLN A 148 -14.28 9.60 3.78
N ILE A 149 -14.35 8.71 4.76
CA ILE A 149 -15.16 8.89 5.96
C ILE A 149 -14.19 9.08 7.12
N VAL A 150 -14.30 10.23 7.76
CA VAL A 150 -13.49 10.57 8.93
C VAL A 150 -14.38 10.62 10.16
N VAL A 151 -13.97 9.93 11.19
CA VAL A 151 -14.61 10.02 12.50
C VAL A 151 -13.84 11.02 13.34
N ALA A 152 -14.52 12.09 13.77
CA ALA A 152 -14.00 13.08 14.68
C ALA A 152 -14.70 12.95 16.03
N ASP A 153 -13.93 12.59 17.05
CA ASP A 153 -14.41 12.53 18.42
C ASP A 153 -14.80 13.93 18.94
N PRO A 154 -15.69 14.02 19.94
CA PRO A 154 -16.00 15.30 20.55
C PRO A 154 -14.78 15.97 21.14
N VAL A 155 -14.59 17.26 20.85
CA VAL A 155 -13.46 18.07 21.40
C VAL A 155 -13.62 18.37 22.89
N GLU A 156 -14.87 18.32 23.40
CA GLU A 156 -15.21 18.60 24.79
C GLU A 156 -16.31 17.64 25.26
N GLU A 157 -16.36 17.38 26.54
CA GLU A 157 -17.39 16.54 27.14
C GLU A 157 -18.80 17.18 26.91
N GLY A 158 -19.75 16.34 26.51
CA GLY A 158 -21.12 16.75 26.20
C GLY A 158 -21.32 17.37 24.80
N LYS A 159 -20.25 17.51 24.02
CA LYS A 159 -20.35 17.86 22.60
C LYS A 159 -20.57 16.60 21.77
N LYS A 160 -21.06 16.80 20.55
CA LYS A 160 -21.19 15.72 19.58
C LYS A 160 -19.89 15.52 18.82
N GLY A 161 -19.54 14.29 18.55
CA GLY A 161 -18.58 13.92 17.52
C GLY A 161 -19.20 14.01 16.14
N GLN A 162 -18.43 13.76 15.11
CA GLN A 162 -18.89 13.80 13.73
C GLN A 162 -18.45 12.56 12.96
N ILE A 163 -19.34 12.00 12.16
CA ILE A 163 -19.02 11.12 11.05
C ILE A 163 -19.01 12.00 9.80
N ILE A 164 -17.82 12.38 9.34
CA ILE A 164 -17.65 13.31 8.23
C ILE A 164 -17.50 12.51 6.95
N ILE A 165 -18.43 12.69 6.03
CA ILE A 165 -18.38 12.10 4.69
C ILE A 165 -17.87 13.19 3.75
N TYR A 166 -16.66 12.98 3.21
CA TYR A 166 -16.14 13.84 2.16
C TYR A 166 -16.69 13.36 0.83
N LYS A 167 -17.70 14.03 0.35
CA LYS A 167 -18.36 13.69 -0.91
C LYS A 167 -17.52 14.18 -2.07
N THR A 168 -16.89 13.23 -2.77
CA THR A 168 -16.03 13.50 -3.92
C THR A 168 -16.74 13.25 -5.25
N SER A 169 -17.75 12.39 -5.25
CA SER A 169 -18.59 12.11 -6.41
C SER A 169 -19.94 11.55 -5.97
N SER A 170 -20.91 11.54 -6.88
CA SER A 170 -22.22 10.88 -6.66
C SER A 170 -22.12 9.34 -6.68
N SER A 171 -21.00 8.79 -7.10
CA SER A 171 -20.80 7.32 -7.19
C SER A 171 -20.85 6.61 -5.84
N ILE A 172 -20.60 7.32 -4.73
CA ILE A 172 -20.67 6.76 -3.38
C ILE A 172 -22.08 6.71 -2.82
N ASP A 173 -23.03 7.45 -3.39
CA ASP A 173 -24.39 7.60 -2.81
C ASP A 173 -25.10 6.25 -2.68
N GLY A 174 -24.93 5.34 -3.63
CA GLY A 174 -25.49 3.98 -3.57
C GLY A 174 -24.85 3.07 -2.52
N GLU A 175 -23.62 3.36 -2.12
CA GLU A 175 -22.88 2.54 -1.15
C GLU A 175 -23.01 3.04 0.29
N LEU A 176 -23.50 4.26 0.49
CA LEU A 176 -23.68 4.82 1.85
C LEU A 176 -24.65 4.00 2.72
N GLN A 177 -25.55 3.22 2.12
CA GLN A 177 -26.46 2.32 2.81
C GLN A 177 -25.75 1.10 3.40
N ASN A 178 -24.49 0.85 3.03
CA ASN A 178 -23.74 -0.36 3.37
C ASN A 178 -22.47 -0.05 4.19
N ALA A 179 -22.49 1.01 5.01
CA ALA A 179 -21.34 1.36 5.81
C ALA A 179 -21.07 0.35 6.94
N LEU A 180 -19.85 -0.14 7.01
CA LEU A 180 -19.39 -0.97 8.12
C LEU A 180 -18.86 -0.06 9.23
N ILE A 181 -19.38 -0.23 10.44
CA ILE A 181 -18.97 0.53 11.61
C ILE A 181 -18.25 -0.35 12.62
N THR A 182 -17.11 0.09 13.07
CA THR A 182 -16.34 -0.51 14.16
C THR A 182 -16.32 0.44 15.34
N ILE A 183 -16.71 -0.05 16.51
CA ILE A 183 -16.78 0.75 17.74
C ILE A 183 -15.84 0.19 18.81
N ALA A 184 -15.68 0.94 19.89
CA ALA A 184 -14.90 0.50 21.05
C ALA A 184 -15.36 -0.90 21.53
N PRO A 185 -14.45 -1.78 21.95
CA PRO A 185 -14.80 -3.11 22.45
C PRO A 185 -15.86 -3.04 23.55
N TRP A 186 -16.85 -3.93 23.43
CA TRP A 186 -17.97 -4.07 24.37
C TRP A 186 -18.91 -2.87 24.49
N ALA A 187 -18.71 -1.83 23.66
CA ALA A 187 -19.70 -0.76 23.50
C ALA A 187 -20.88 -1.24 22.64
N THR A 188 -21.99 -0.52 22.69
CA THR A 188 -23.17 -0.77 21.87
C THR A 188 -23.56 0.46 21.07
N ILE A 189 -24.30 0.27 19.98
CA ILE A 189 -24.81 1.33 19.11
C ILE A 189 -26.29 1.49 19.31
N GLU A 190 -26.74 2.75 19.47
CA GLU A 190 -28.12 3.17 19.45
C GLU A 190 -28.32 4.11 18.27
N SER A 191 -29.00 3.63 17.23
CA SER A 191 -29.39 4.39 16.02
C SER A 191 -30.43 3.60 15.23
N ASP A 192 -31.48 4.27 14.75
CA ASP A 192 -32.50 3.65 13.90
C ASP A 192 -31.96 3.21 12.52
N ALA A 193 -30.83 3.75 12.12
CA ALA A 193 -30.16 3.43 10.86
C ALA A 193 -29.14 2.28 10.99
N TYR A 194 -28.99 1.67 12.16
CA TYR A 194 -28.01 0.60 12.41
C TYR A 194 -28.70 -0.75 12.55
N ASP A 195 -28.24 -1.72 11.75
CA ASP A 195 -28.64 -3.11 11.88
C ASP A 195 -27.61 -3.89 12.74
N PRO A 196 -27.97 -4.34 13.94
CA PRO A 196 -27.05 -5.05 14.83
C PRO A 196 -26.69 -6.46 14.36
N VAL A 197 -27.44 -7.06 13.42
CA VAL A 197 -27.18 -8.40 12.88
C VAL A 197 -26.12 -8.33 11.79
N THR A 198 -26.27 -7.45 10.83
CA THR A 198 -25.34 -7.26 9.73
C THR A 198 -24.18 -6.33 10.08
N LYS A 199 -24.31 -5.55 11.18
CA LYS A 199 -23.38 -4.47 11.60
C LYS A 199 -23.26 -3.35 10.58
N ILE A 200 -24.29 -3.16 9.78
CA ILE A 200 -24.37 -2.12 8.75
C ILE A 200 -25.04 -0.88 9.33
N LEU A 201 -24.46 0.27 9.01
CA LEU A 201 -25.02 1.59 9.30
C LEU A 201 -25.41 2.26 7.97
N ASP A 202 -26.67 2.66 7.84
CA ASP A 202 -27.12 3.44 6.68
C ASP A 202 -26.77 4.92 6.86
N LEU A 203 -25.72 5.36 6.20
CA LEU A 203 -25.27 6.76 6.19
C LEU A 203 -26.07 7.63 5.20
N SER A 204 -26.85 7.05 4.27
CA SER A 204 -27.59 7.80 3.27
C SER A 204 -28.68 8.67 3.89
N VAL A 205 -29.20 8.27 5.05
CA VAL A 205 -30.21 9.02 5.82
C VAL A 205 -29.62 10.02 6.81
N MET A 206 -28.29 10.23 6.79
CA MET A 206 -27.57 11.15 7.69
C MET A 206 -27.88 10.93 9.18
N PRO A 207 -27.68 9.72 9.69
CA PRO A 207 -28.13 9.36 11.02
C PRO A 207 -27.36 10.09 12.13
N THR A 208 -28.01 10.21 13.28
CA THR A 208 -27.32 10.41 14.55
C THR A 208 -27.05 9.06 15.16
N VAL A 209 -25.81 8.83 15.61
CA VAL A 209 -25.37 7.57 16.19
C VAL A 209 -24.92 7.80 17.63
N THR A 210 -25.49 7.07 18.58
CA THR A 210 -25.06 7.11 19.98
C THR A 210 -24.27 5.85 20.29
N ILE A 211 -23.04 6.00 20.73
CA ILE A 211 -22.22 4.91 21.25
C ILE A 211 -22.36 4.89 22.77
N ILE A 212 -22.72 3.74 23.31
CA ILE A 212 -22.86 3.52 24.74
C ILE A 212 -21.72 2.61 25.19
N ALA A 213 -20.92 3.08 26.11
CA ALA A 213 -19.81 2.29 26.66
C ALA A 213 -20.30 1.02 27.39
N GLN A 214 -19.39 0.11 27.64
CA GLN A 214 -19.68 -1.13 28.38
C GLN A 214 -20.27 -0.87 29.76
N ASP A 215 -19.96 0.24 30.40
CA ASP A 215 -20.49 0.62 31.72
C ASP A 215 -21.99 0.97 31.68
N GLY A 216 -22.53 1.24 30.48
CA GLY A 216 -23.90 1.66 30.27
C GLY A 216 -24.19 3.12 30.65
N VAL A 217 -23.18 3.84 31.14
CA VAL A 217 -23.31 5.22 31.65
C VAL A 217 -22.71 6.21 30.66
N LYS A 218 -21.46 6.02 30.25
CA LYS A 218 -20.78 6.90 29.30
C LYS A 218 -21.39 6.73 27.92
N LYS A 219 -21.81 7.85 27.34
CA LYS A 219 -22.41 7.91 26.00
C LYS A 219 -21.71 8.99 25.17
N THR A 220 -21.47 8.69 23.92
CA THR A 220 -20.97 9.65 22.93
C THR A 220 -21.90 9.68 21.74
N VAL A 221 -22.33 10.86 21.35
CA VAL A 221 -23.24 11.08 20.23
C VAL A 221 -22.44 11.59 19.05
N TYR A 222 -22.63 10.99 17.88
CA TYR A 222 -22.04 11.41 16.61
C TYR A 222 -23.15 11.84 15.67
N GLU A 223 -22.94 12.95 14.97
CA GLU A 223 -23.80 13.37 13.86
C GLU A 223 -23.10 13.09 12.53
N THR A 224 -23.84 12.63 11.54
CA THR A 224 -23.32 12.44 10.19
C THR A 224 -23.40 13.76 9.44
N VAL A 225 -22.31 14.17 8.80
CA VAL A 225 -22.24 15.43 8.05
C VAL A 225 -21.50 15.24 6.73
N TYR A 226 -21.93 15.93 5.68
CA TYR A 226 -21.16 16.07 4.46
C TYR A 226 -20.22 17.27 4.55
N LYS A 227 -19.00 17.08 4.09
CA LYS A 227 -18.06 18.20 3.89
C LYS A 227 -17.46 18.12 2.49
N THR A 228 -17.24 19.28 1.90
CA THR A 228 -16.39 19.37 0.71
C THR A 228 -14.93 19.24 1.17
N PRO A 229 -14.15 18.32 0.59
CA PRO A 229 -12.75 18.19 0.95
C PRO A 229 -11.96 19.43 0.51
N GLU A 230 -10.92 19.78 1.26
CA GLU A 230 -9.96 20.77 0.82
C GLU A 230 -9.03 20.16 -0.23
N PHE A 231 -8.77 20.91 -1.30
CA PHE A 231 -7.91 20.47 -2.38
C PHE A 231 -6.57 21.19 -2.37
N VAL A 232 -5.54 20.50 -2.83
CA VAL A 232 -4.30 21.17 -3.21
C VAL A 232 -4.45 21.78 -4.61
N GLU A 233 -3.85 22.95 -4.82
CA GLU A 233 -3.93 23.63 -6.11
C GLU A 233 -3.09 22.94 -7.19
N TYR A 234 -2.09 22.15 -6.76
CA TYR A 234 -1.15 21.51 -7.66
C TYR A 234 -0.73 20.13 -7.14
N GLY A 235 -0.65 19.17 -8.05
CA GLY A 235 -0.10 17.84 -7.80
C GLY A 235 -0.97 16.98 -6.88
N VAL A 236 -0.31 16.18 -6.07
CA VAL A 236 -0.94 15.21 -5.18
C VAL A 236 -1.00 15.77 -3.77
N GLY A 237 -2.18 15.72 -3.18
CA GLY A 237 -2.41 16.12 -1.79
C GLY A 237 -2.35 14.96 -0.80
N TYR A 238 -2.83 13.77 -1.20
CA TYR A 238 -2.87 12.60 -0.33
C TYR A 238 -2.71 11.31 -1.14
N VAL A 239 -2.00 10.35 -0.55
CA VAL A 239 -1.83 9.00 -1.11
C VAL A 239 -2.43 7.98 -0.17
N ALA A 240 -3.15 7.01 -0.70
CA ALA A 240 -3.75 5.96 0.08
C ALA A 240 -3.61 4.60 -0.59
N GLY A 241 -3.35 3.55 0.18
CA GLY A 241 -3.43 2.18 -0.30
C GLY A 241 -4.89 1.80 -0.59
N LEU A 242 -5.14 1.17 -1.73
CA LEU A 242 -6.44 0.60 -2.05
C LEU A 242 -6.49 -0.88 -1.63
N PHE A 243 -5.60 -1.66 -2.21
CA PHE A 243 -5.48 -3.09 -1.91
C PHE A 243 -4.10 -3.59 -2.32
N GLY A 244 -3.74 -4.76 -1.81
CA GLY A 244 -2.56 -5.50 -2.23
C GLY A 244 -2.68 -6.95 -1.84
N PHE A 245 -2.21 -7.84 -2.70
CA PHE A 245 -2.16 -9.26 -2.43
C PHE A 245 -0.98 -9.92 -3.15
N GLN A 246 -0.51 -11.00 -2.56
CA GLN A 246 0.58 -11.82 -3.06
C GLN A 246 0.08 -13.24 -3.33
N THR A 247 0.69 -13.90 -4.29
CA THR A 247 0.35 -15.28 -4.69
C THR A 247 1.22 -16.33 -4.00
N LEU A 248 1.76 -16.02 -2.83
CA LEU A 248 2.77 -16.83 -2.15
C LEU A 248 2.26 -18.19 -1.64
N LYS A 249 1.00 -18.28 -1.23
CA LYS A 249 0.46 -19.50 -0.59
C LYS A 249 -0.78 -20.04 -1.28
N GLU A 250 -1.64 -19.15 -1.72
CA GLU A 250 -2.91 -19.49 -2.35
C GLU A 250 -3.13 -18.60 -3.57
N ASN A 251 -3.38 -19.23 -4.71
CA ASN A 251 -3.76 -18.50 -5.92
C ASN A 251 -5.28 -18.30 -5.97
N SER A 252 -5.83 -17.60 -5.00
CA SER A 252 -7.26 -17.28 -4.95
C SER A 252 -7.69 -16.21 -5.95
N HIS A 253 -6.74 -15.61 -6.67
CA HIS A 253 -6.96 -14.46 -7.56
C HIS A 253 -6.86 -14.83 -9.06
N GLY A 254 -6.75 -16.11 -9.40
CA GLY A 254 -6.78 -16.56 -10.79
C GLY A 254 -5.51 -16.30 -11.62
N PHE A 255 -4.36 -16.12 -10.96
CA PHE A 255 -3.08 -16.01 -11.66
C PHE A 255 -2.66 -17.34 -12.29
N GLU A 256 -2.11 -17.26 -13.48
CA GLU A 256 -1.50 -18.40 -14.18
C GLU A 256 -0.01 -18.15 -14.39
N VAL A 257 0.80 -19.21 -14.27
CA VAL A 257 2.28 -19.13 -14.35
C VAL A 257 2.73 -18.47 -15.65
N GLY A 258 3.46 -17.37 -15.51
CA GLY A 258 4.06 -16.59 -16.59
C GLY A 258 3.06 -15.96 -17.57
N ALA A 259 1.77 -15.98 -17.27
CA ALA A 259 0.73 -15.56 -18.20
C ALA A 259 0.22 -14.14 -18.00
N ASN A 260 0.15 -13.69 -16.73
CA ASN A 260 -0.40 -12.40 -16.38
C ASN A 260 0.71 -11.36 -16.33
N ARG A 261 0.86 -10.55 -17.37
CA ARG A 261 2.03 -9.68 -17.57
C ARG A 261 1.71 -8.21 -17.68
N THR A 262 0.51 -7.88 -18.16
CA THR A 262 0.07 -6.51 -18.41
C THR A 262 -1.34 -6.30 -17.91
N MET A 263 -1.73 -5.05 -17.78
CA MET A 263 -3.01 -4.64 -17.21
C MET A 263 -3.73 -3.65 -18.11
N ALA A 264 -5.06 -3.61 -17.97
CA ALA A 264 -5.92 -2.56 -18.49
C ALA A 264 -6.93 -2.14 -17.41
N VAL A 265 -7.33 -0.87 -17.43
CA VAL A 265 -8.42 -0.37 -16.58
C VAL A 265 -9.54 0.13 -17.48
N VAL A 266 -10.72 -0.41 -17.32
CA VAL A 266 -11.94 -0.02 -18.05
C VAL A 266 -13.06 0.15 -17.05
N ASP A 267 -13.65 1.33 -16.99
CA ASP A 267 -14.70 1.66 -16.00
C ASP A 267 -14.24 1.29 -14.57
N ASP A 268 -14.98 0.41 -13.89
CA ASP A 268 -14.68 -0.07 -12.54
C ASP A 268 -13.85 -1.37 -12.52
N TYR A 269 -13.34 -1.79 -13.67
CA TYR A 269 -12.63 -3.04 -13.84
C TYR A 269 -11.12 -2.84 -14.00
N LEU A 270 -10.34 -3.65 -13.31
CA LEU A 270 -8.92 -3.88 -13.56
C LEU A 270 -8.78 -5.28 -14.16
N ILE A 271 -8.24 -5.36 -15.36
CA ILE A 271 -8.13 -6.58 -16.15
C ILE A 271 -6.65 -6.96 -16.25
N LEU A 272 -6.33 -8.24 -16.07
CA LEU A 272 -4.99 -8.76 -16.35
C LEU A 272 -4.97 -9.53 -17.65
N SER A 273 -3.90 -9.36 -18.42
CA SER A 273 -3.67 -10.25 -19.59
C SER A 273 -3.54 -11.71 -19.16
N ASN A 274 -3.89 -12.63 -20.04
CA ASN A 274 -3.60 -14.05 -19.89
C ASN A 274 -3.08 -14.60 -21.21
N SER A 275 -1.76 -14.69 -21.35
CA SER A 275 -1.12 -15.15 -22.58
C SER A 275 -1.26 -16.66 -22.82
N ASN A 276 -1.59 -17.45 -21.81
CA ASN A 276 -1.84 -18.87 -21.95
C ASN A 276 -3.27 -19.13 -22.46
N ASN A 277 -4.22 -18.33 -21.98
CA ASN A 277 -5.62 -18.47 -22.34
C ASN A 277 -6.35 -17.12 -22.26
N PHE A 278 -6.34 -16.36 -23.32
CA PHE A 278 -6.94 -15.01 -23.37
C PHE A 278 -8.47 -15.00 -23.15
N VAL A 279 -9.15 -16.14 -23.20
CA VAL A 279 -10.57 -16.26 -22.85
C VAL A 279 -10.78 -16.09 -21.34
N ASN A 280 -9.75 -16.38 -20.54
CA ASN A 280 -9.78 -16.37 -19.08
C ASN A 280 -8.91 -15.23 -18.50
N MET A 281 -9.03 -14.02 -19.01
CA MET A 281 -8.41 -12.86 -18.41
C MET A 281 -9.07 -12.56 -17.04
N PRO A 282 -8.33 -12.54 -15.92
CA PRO A 282 -8.89 -12.18 -14.62
C PRO A 282 -9.37 -10.73 -14.60
N VAL A 283 -10.56 -10.51 -14.03
CA VAL A 283 -11.18 -9.18 -13.87
C VAL A 283 -11.39 -8.90 -12.39
N PHE A 284 -10.91 -7.77 -11.94
CA PHE A 284 -11.02 -7.33 -10.55
C PHE A 284 -11.80 -6.02 -10.46
N ASN A 285 -12.44 -5.80 -9.32
CA ASN A 285 -12.88 -4.47 -8.97
C ASN A 285 -11.64 -3.59 -8.70
N ARG A 286 -11.53 -2.48 -9.44
CA ARG A 286 -10.32 -1.62 -9.42
C ARG A 286 -10.07 -0.92 -8.09
N TYR A 287 -11.07 -0.79 -7.23
CA TYR A 287 -10.98 -0.06 -5.97
C TYR A 287 -10.64 -0.94 -4.76
N ASN A 288 -11.01 -2.22 -4.79
CA ASN A 288 -10.80 -3.11 -3.65
C ASN A 288 -10.10 -4.43 -3.97
N GLY A 289 -9.74 -4.66 -5.25
CA GLY A 289 -9.00 -5.86 -5.67
C GLY A 289 -9.81 -7.17 -5.61
N LYS A 290 -11.12 -7.10 -5.42
CA LYS A 290 -11.96 -8.30 -5.41
C LYS A 290 -12.06 -8.90 -6.81
N LEU A 291 -11.74 -10.19 -6.94
CA LEU A 291 -11.93 -10.93 -8.18
C LEU A 291 -13.42 -11.03 -8.52
N LEU A 292 -13.76 -10.71 -9.77
CA LEU A 292 -15.14 -10.68 -10.28
C LEU A 292 -15.36 -11.86 -11.23
N ASP A 293 -15.56 -13.05 -10.69
CA ASP A 293 -15.68 -14.30 -11.47
C ASP A 293 -16.82 -14.29 -12.49
N GLN A 294 -17.84 -13.47 -12.24
CA GLN A 294 -19.03 -13.34 -13.12
C GLN A 294 -18.80 -12.38 -14.28
N VAL A 295 -17.80 -11.53 -14.22
CA VAL A 295 -17.45 -10.57 -15.28
C VAL A 295 -16.42 -11.21 -16.18
N LYS A 296 -16.69 -11.22 -17.48
CA LYS A 296 -15.78 -11.80 -18.46
C LYS A 296 -15.52 -10.83 -19.59
N VAL A 297 -14.28 -10.78 -20.04
CA VAL A 297 -13.93 -10.04 -21.26
C VAL A 297 -14.50 -10.80 -22.46
N ASN A 298 -15.30 -10.12 -23.27
CA ASN A 298 -15.82 -10.70 -24.51
C ASN A 298 -14.71 -10.74 -25.57
N VAL A 299 -14.33 -11.93 -25.97
CA VAL A 299 -13.28 -12.17 -26.98
C VAL A 299 -13.86 -12.75 -28.29
N THR A 300 -15.17 -12.65 -28.48
CA THR A 300 -15.84 -13.11 -29.70
C THR A 300 -15.22 -12.44 -30.94
N GLY A 301 -14.88 -13.22 -31.93
CA GLY A 301 -14.26 -12.75 -33.16
C GLY A 301 -12.73 -12.75 -33.15
N ILE A 302 -12.09 -12.95 -31.99
CA ILE A 302 -10.65 -13.17 -31.93
C ILE A 302 -10.34 -14.63 -32.24
N PRO A 303 -9.53 -14.93 -33.29
CA PRO A 303 -9.20 -16.29 -33.62
C PRO A 303 -8.45 -17.02 -32.51
N SER A 304 -8.77 -18.28 -32.26
CA SER A 304 -8.20 -19.07 -31.16
C SER A 304 -6.68 -19.35 -31.27
N ASN A 305 -6.13 -19.15 -32.48
CA ASN A 305 -4.68 -19.26 -32.71
C ASN A 305 -3.91 -17.97 -32.44
N ARG A 306 -4.56 -16.94 -31.95
CA ARG A 306 -3.91 -15.71 -31.52
C ARG A 306 -3.38 -15.84 -30.10
N ILE A 307 -2.30 -15.14 -29.81
CA ILE A 307 -1.74 -14.98 -28.47
C ILE A 307 -1.83 -13.51 -28.10
N ILE A 308 -2.63 -13.20 -27.07
CA ILE A 308 -2.69 -11.86 -26.49
C ILE A 308 -1.71 -11.81 -25.32
N ARG A 309 -0.58 -11.16 -25.51
CA ARG A 309 0.41 -10.98 -24.44
C ARG A 309 0.24 -9.69 -23.68
N ALA A 310 -0.20 -8.64 -24.36
CA ALA A 310 -0.32 -7.32 -23.77
C ALA A 310 -1.71 -6.74 -23.98
N ILE A 311 -2.21 -6.16 -22.92
CA ILE A 311 -3.39 -5.30 -22.89
C ILE A 311 -3.02 -3.99 -22.23
N THR A 312 -3.75 -2.94 -22.56
CA THR A 312 -3.67 -1.63 -21.89
C THR A 312 -5.00 -0.91 -22.05
N SER A 313 -5.15 0.25 -21.44
CA SER A 313 -6.24 1.18 -21.72
C SER A 313 -5.69 2.45 -22.38
N ASP A 314 -6.50 3.07 -23.24
CA ASP A 314 -6.23 4.39 -23.76
C ASP A 314 -6.66 5.49 -22.77
N ASP A 315 -6.46 6.76 -23.13
CA ASP A 315 -6.77 7.91 -22.25
C ASP A 315 -8.27 8.05 -21.93
N ASN A 316 -9.15 7.41 -22.71
CA ASN A 316 -10.61 7.38 -22.48
C ASN A 316 -11.10 6.09 -21.83
N GLY A 317 -10.20 5.16 -21.47
CA GLY A 317 -10.54 3.93 -20.80
C GLY A 317 -11.02 2.81 -21.74
N HIS A 318 -10.78 2.91 -23.03
CA HIS A 318 -11.04 1.78 -23.93
C HIS A 318 -9.93 0.74 -23.77
N MET A 319 -10.31 -0.54 -23.61
CA MET A 319 -9.33 -1.61 -23.56
C MET A 319 -8.75 -1.87 -24.95
N VAL A 320 -7.44 -2.02 -25.01
CA VAL A 320 -6.72 -2.36 -26.22
C VAL A 320 -5.86 -3.60 -25.98
N ALA A 321 -5.89 -4.53 -26.91
CA ALA A 321 -5.05 -5.70 -26.90
C ALA A 321 -4.22 -5.79 -28.17
N MET A 322 -2.96 -6.18 -28.00
CA MET A 322 -2.11 -6.57 -29.11
C MET A 322 -1.94 -8.08 -29.13
N ALA A 323 -2.28 -8.66 -30.26
CA ALA A 323 -2.18 -10.08 -30.49
C ALA A 323 -1.26 -10.39 -31.68
N TYR A 324 -0.70 -11.56 -31.67
CA TYR A 324 0.08 -12.08 -32.77
C TYR A 324 -0.15 -13.58 -32.97
N VAL A 325 0.21 -14.09 -34.13
CA VAL A 325 0.24 -15.53 -34.43
C VAL A 325 1.67 -16.02 -34.22
N SER A 326 1.84 -16.93 -33.29
CA SER A 326 3.11 -17.65 -33.19
C SER A 326 3.16 -18.77 -34.21
N THR A 327 3.93 -18.59 -35.26
CA THR A 327 4.21 -19.64 -36.25
C THR A 327 5.44 -20.50 -35.90
N ARG A 328 5.83 -20.51 -34.63
CA ARG A 328 7.00 -21.29 -34.19
C ARG A 328 6.82 -22.77 -34.42
N THR A 329 7.35 -23.26 -35.54
CA THR A 329 7.71 -24.64 -35.74
C THR A 329 9.22 -24.78 -35.90
N GLY A 330 9.93 -25.06 -34.79
CA GLY A 330 11.40 -25.27 -34.79
C GLY A 330 12.26 -24.09 -34.39
N SER A 331 13.50 -24.36 -34.02
CA SER A 331 14.42 -23.46 -33.28
C SER A 331 14.74 -22.08 -33.90
N TYR A 332 14.44 -21.76 -35.10
CA TYR A 332 14.79 -20.47 -35.73
C TYR A 332 14.04 -20.20 -37.06
N ALA A 333 12.94 -20.89 -37.34
CA ALA A 333 12.32 -20.80 -38.66
C ALA A 333 11.05 -19.98 -38.64
N THR A 334 11.05 -18.96 -39.45
CA THR A 334 10.04 -18.00 -39.89
C THR A 334 9.71 -16.85 -38.96
N PRO A 335 10.08 -15.63 -39.36
CA PRO A 335 10.01 -14.41 -38.56
C PRO A 335 8.73 -13.59 -38.77
N TYR A 336 7.66 -14.18 -39.28
CA TYR A 336 6.48 -13.39 -39.65
C TYR A 336 5.35 -13.58 -38.66
N THR A 337 5.18 -12.61 -37.81
CA THR A 337 4.02 -12.48 -36.95
C THR A 337 3.07 -11.46 -37.53
N ASP A 338 1.81 -11.82 -37.63
CA ASP A 338 0.77 -10.84 -37.91
C ASP A 338 0.60 -9.96 -36.68
N VAL A 339 0.61 -8.66 -36.89
CA VAL A 339 0.32 -7.66 -35.86
C VAL A 339 -1.16 -7.39 -35.87
N ASN A 340 -1.84 -7.75 -34.80
CA ASN A 340 -3.26 -7.48 -34.64
C ASN A 340 -3.49 -6.54 -33.47
N VAL A 341 -4.29 -5.50 -33.67
CA VAL A 341 -4.74 -4.60 -32.61
C VAL A 341 -6.26 -4.68 -32.51
N TRP A 342 -6.72 -5.06 -31.32
CA TRP A 342 -8.13 -5.19 -30.99
C TRP A 342 -8.52 -4.12 -29.97
N VAL A 343 -9.72 -3.53 -30.13
CA VAL A 343 -10.24 -2.48 -29.24
C VAL A 343 -11.65 -2.79 -28.77
N TRP A 344 -11.88 -2.72 -27.47
CA TRP A 344 -13.19 -2.75 -26.83
C TRP A 344 -13.69 -1.32 -26.64
N LYS A 345 -14.52 -0.87 -27.59
CA LYS A 345 -14.96 0.54 -27.67
C LYS A 345 -16.07 0.93 -26.69
N SER A 346 -16.78 -0.03 -26.13
CA SER A 346 -18.00 0.21 -25.36
C SER A 346 -18.10 -0.71 -24.14
N GLY A 347 -16.98 -0.93 -23.45
CA GLY A 347 -16.89 -1.84 -22.32
C GLY A 347 -16.44 -3.25 -22.72
N ILE A 348 -15.93 -3.97 -21.75
CA ILE A 348 -15.27 -5.28 -21.95
C ILE A 348 -16.22 -6.43 -22.31
N GLU A 349 -17.51 -6.27 -22.04
CA GLU A 349 -18.56 -7.26 -22.35
C GLU A 349 -18.94 -7.22 -23.83
N ASN A 350 -18.59 -6.17 -24.55
CA ASN A 350 -18.90 -6.03 -25.96
C ASN A 350 -17.83 -6.65 -26.85
N THR A 351 -18.24 -7.04 -28.07
CA THR A 351 -17.33 -7.63 -29.05
C THR A 351 -16.24 -6.63 -29.44
N PRO A 352 -14.96 -7.01 -29.38
CA PRO A 352 -13.87 -6.14 -29.79
C PRO A 352 -13.85 -5.91 -31.30
N THR A 353 -13.30 -4.75 -31.67
CA THR A 353 -13.09 -4.38 -33.07
C THR A 353 -11.63 -4.58 -33.44
N LEU A 354 -11.35 -5.29 -34.53
CA LEU A 354 -10.01 -5.39 -35.11
C LEU A 354 -9.74 -4.10 -35.91
N ILE A 355 -8.73 -3.33 -35.48
CA ILE A 355 -8.37 -2.05 -36.13
C ILE A 355 -7.05 -2.11 -36.89
N LEU A 356 -6.24 -3.13 -36.65
CA LEU A 356 -5.02 -3.40 -37.38
C LEU A 356 -4.86 -4.91 -37.56
N ASP A 357 -4.64 -5.35 -38.80
CA ASP A 357 -4.34 -6.74 -39.19
C ASP A 357 -3.29 -6.71 -40.30
N LYS A 358 -2.04 -6.81 -39.95
CA LYS A 358 -0.93 -6.70 -40.89
C LYS A 358 0.21 -7.63 -40.48
N PRO A 359 0.85 -8.33 -41.43
CA PRO A 359 2.12 -8.98 -41.11
C PRO A 359 3.19 -7.90 -40.83
N PHE A 360 4.09 -8.17 -39.92
CA PHE A 360 5.16 -7.20 -39.59
C PHE A 360 6.08 -6.90 -40.80
N SER A 361 6.11 -7.79 -41.76
CA SER A 361 6.80 -7.58 -43.06
C SER A 361 6.08 -6.63 -44.00
N ASP A 362 4.85 -6.20 -43.69
CA ASP A 362 4.10 -5.25 -44.49
C ASP A 362 4.90 -3.91 -44.57
N PRO A 363 5.02 -3.30 -45.77
CA PRO A 363 5.71 -2.01 -45.93
C PRO A 363 5.15 -0.87 -45.09
N VAL A 364 3.98 -1.04 -44.49
CA VAL A 364 3.40 -0.09 -43.55
C VAL A 364 4.26 0.06 -42.29
N PHE A 365 4.99 -0.98 -41.90
CA PHE A 365 6.02 -0.88 -40.87
C PHE A 365 7.31 -0.41 -41.54
N ASP A 366 7.62 0.88 -41.36
CA ASP A 366 8.82 1.50 -41.94
C ASP A 366 10.06 0.86 -41.32
N GLN A 367 10.59 -0.09 -42.08
CA GLN A 367 11.79 -0.80 -41.70
C GLN A 367 12.95 0.02 -42.23
N ALA A 368 13.42 1.02 -41.46
CA ALA A 368 14.60 1.78 -41.82
C ALA A 368 15.75 0.84 -42.24
N PRO A 369 16.61 1.23 -43.19
CA PRO A 369 17.62 0.37 -43.77
C PRO A 369 18.68 -0.01 -42.75
N MET A 370 18.40 -0.99 -41.98
CA MET A 370 19.36 -1.56 -41.03
C MET A 370 19.87 -2.86 -41.61
N GLY A 371 21.15 -2.88 -41.93
CA GLY A 371 21.90 -4.07 -42.38
C GLY A 371 22.00 -5.16 -41.34
N VAL A 372 20.95 -5.40 -40.59
CA VAL A 372 20.86 -6.43 -39.58
C VAL A 372 19.97 -7.56 -40.08
N ASN A 373 20.51 -8.75 -40.05
CA ASN A 373 19.83 -9.99 -40.40
C ASN A 373 18.54 -10.14 -39.57
N TRP A 374 17.39 -9.97 -40.20
CA TRP A 374 16.06 -10.04 -39.64
C TRP A 374 15.63 -11.44 -39.16
N ASN A 375 16.54 -12.39 -39.10
CA ASN A 375 16.28 -13.78 -38.75
C ASN A 375 16.03 -14.03 -37.26
N TYR A 376 15.92 -12.99 -36.45
CA TYR A 376 15.62 -13.12 -35.03
C TYR A 376 14.13 -12.94 -34.77
N ASN A 377 13.60 -13.85 -33.98
CA ASN A 377 12.21 -13.92 -33.53
C ASN A 377 11.65 -12.53 -33.16
N ILE A 378 10.69 -12.07 -33.91
CA ILE A 378 10.03 -10.79 -33.65
C ILE A 378 8.71 -11.10 -32.93
N ASP A 379 8.78 -11.38 -31.65
CA ASP A 379 7.60 -11.41 -30.79
C ASP A 379 7.24 -9.96 -30.42
N MET A 380 6.35 -9.34 -31.17
CA MET A 380 5.87 -8.00 -30.85
C MET A 380 4.75 -8.04 -29.81
N GLY A 381 4.57 -6.95 -29.08
CA GLY A 381 3.43 -6.80 -28.18
C GLY A 381 3.60 -7.48 -26.82
N SER A 382 4.82 -7.64 -26.33
CA SER A 382 5.05 -8.12 -24.97
C SER A 382 4.71 -7.04 -23.92
N SER A 383 4.80 -5.78 -24.31
CA SER A 383 4.38 -4.61 -23.54
C SER A 383 3.82 -3.58 -24.51
N ILE A 384 2.72 -2.93 -24.19
CA ILE A 384 2.09 -1.89 -24.99
C ILE A 384 1.70 -0.70 -24.12
N HIS A 385 1.67 0.47 -24.76
CA HIS A 385 1.12 1.68 -24.17
C HIS A 385 0.38 2.47 -25.25
N ILE A 386 -0.64 3.21 -24.86
CA ILE A 386 -1.40 4.10 -25.75
C ILE A 386 -1.51 5.47 -25.12
N THR A 387 -1.24 6.48 -25.92
CA THR A 387 -1.51 7.87 -25.61
C THR A 387 -2.59 8.39 -26.56
N GLY A 388 -3.57 9.08 -26.04
CA GLY A 388 -4.72 9.59 -26.79
C GLY A 388 -5.90 8.62 -26.81
N ASP A 389 -6.95 8.97 -27.54
CA ASP A 389 -8.16 8.17 -27.74
C ASP A 389 -8.04 7.38 -29.05
N ILE A 390 -7.96 6.06 -28.94
CA ILE A 390 -7.78 5.20 -30.12
C ILE A 390 -9.06 5.07 -30.95
N THR A 391 -10.20 5.42 -30.40
CA THR A 391 -11.51 5.30 -31.07
C THR A 391 -11.94 6.57 -31.78
N SER A 392 -11.46 7.71 -31.28
CA SER A 392 -11.74 9.04 -31.86
C SER A 392 -10.55 9.99 -31.67
N GLY A 393 -10.27 10.79 -32.67
CA GLY A 393 -9.12 11.68 -32.65
C GLY A 393 -7.79 10.96 -32.89
N LYS A 394 -6.70 11.49 -32.31
CA LYS A 394 -5.34 10.95 -32.51
C LYS A 394 -4.91 10.07 -31.35
N ALA A 395 -4.34 8.93 -31.67
CA ALA A 395 -3.71 8.06 -30.69
C ALA A 395 -2.39 7.50 -31.22
N VAL A 396 -1.49 7.15 -30.32
CA VAL A 396 -0.24 6.47 -30.65
C VAL A 396 -0.11 5.25 -29.76
N LEU A 397 -0.06 4.08 -30.37
CA LEU A 397 0.28 2.83 -29.72
C LEU A 397 1.79 2.62 -29.83
N THR A 398 2.43 2.36 -28.70
CA THR A 398 3.84 1.98 -28.63
C THR A 398 3.99 0.55 -28.16
N THR A 399 4.97 -0.15 -28.72
CA THR A 399 5.33 -1.50 -28.29
C THR A 399 6.80 -1.75 -28.52
N THR A 400 7.31 -2.82 -27.95
CA THR A 400 8.67 -3.31 -28.15
C THR A 400 8.66 -4.67 -28.83
N SER A 401 9.73 -4.95 -29.53
CA SER A 401 10.01 -6.29 -30.03
C SER A 401 11.12 -6.89 -29.17
N PRO A 402 10.84 -7.91 -28.36
CA PRO A 402 11.86 -8.61 -27.61
C PRO A 402 12.92 -9.19 -28.57
N PHE A 403 14.16 -9.28 -28.07
CA PHE A 403 15.34 -9.77 -28.80
C PHE A 403 15.80 -8.95 -30.01
N SER A 404 15.05 -7.94 -30.44
CA SER A 404 15.43 -7.12 -31.60
C SER A 404 15.79 -5.68 -31.25
N TYR A 405 15.68 -5.30 -29.98
CA TYR A 405 15.96 -3.94 -29.49
C TYR A 405 15.19 -2.84 -30.23
N ARG A 406 13.94 -3.11 -30.61
CA ARG A 406 13.14 -2.18 -31.42
C ARG A 406 11.97 -1.63 -30.65
N MET A 407 11.78 -0.35 -30.87
CA MET A 407 10.60 0.40 -30.50
C MET A 407 9.72 0.58 -31.73
N VAL A 408 8.44 0.33 -31.58
CA VAL A 408 7.47 0.49 -32.66
C VAL A 408 6.40 1.48 -32.23
N PHE A 409 6.18 2.49 -33.07
CA PHE A 409 5.18 3.54 -32.87
C PHE A 409 4.15 3.48 -33.97
N ILE A 410 2.90 3.23 -33.61
CA ILE A 410 1.78 3.11 -34.55
C ILE A 410 0.79 4.23 -34.27
N SER A 411 0.64 5.14 -35.22
CA SER A 411 -0.31 6.24 -35.11
C SER A 411 -1.68 5.84 -35.64
N PHE A 412 -2.72 6.30 -34.96
CA PHE A 412 -4.12 6.12 -35.33
C PHE A 412 -4.82 7.48 -35.40
N VAL A 413 -5.80 7.58 -36.27
CA VAL A 413 -6.76 8.69 -36.34
C VAL A 413 -8.14 8.07 -36.48
N ASP A 414 -9.04 8.37 -35.55
CA ASP A 414 -10.41 7.85 -35.53
C ASP A 414 -10.49 6.32 -35.67
N GLY A 415 -9.60 5.61 -34.99
CA GLY A 415 -9.53 4.15 -35.00
C GLY A 415 -8.88 3.53 -36.23
N ILE A 416 -8.34 4.34 -37.13
CA ILE A 416 -7.70 3.88 -38.38
C ILE A 416 -6.21 4.19 -38.31
N MET A 417 -5.37 3.20 -38.62
CA MET A 417 -3.93 3.42 -38.70
C MET A 417 -3.61 4.55 -39.69
N SER A 418 -2.83 5.52 -39.22
CA SER A 418 -2.46 6.72 -39.97
C SER A 418 -1.01 6.67 -40.40
N GLY A 419 -0.79 6.63 -41.73
CA GLY A 419 0.54 6.58 -42.28
C GLY A 419 1.26 5.25 -42.06
N LYS A 420 2.60 5.32 -41.97
CA LYS A 420 3.44 4.17 -41.65
C LYS A 420 3.75 4.12 -40.17
N ALA A 421 3.85 2.92 -39.63
CA ALA A 421 4.41 2.72 -38.29
C ALA A 421 5.90 3.06 -38.32
N HIS A 422 6.34 3.82 -37.34
CA HIS A 422 7.76 4.11 -37.19
C HIS A 422 8.41 3.01 -36.33
N VAL A 423 9.52 2.49 -36.86
CA VAL A 423 10.33 1.48 -36.14
C VAL A 423 11.70 2.06 -35.88
N GLU A 424 12.05 2.22 -34.62
CA GLU A 424 13.32 2.77 -34.20
C GLU A 424 14.16 1.77 -33.42
N PHE A 425 15.48 1.86 -33.59
CA PHE A 425 16.40 1.00 -32.86
C PHE A 425 16.81 1.66 -31.54
N ALA A 426 16.44 1.02 -30.44
CA ALA A 426 16.73 1.55 -29.11
C ALA A 426 18.18 1.26 -28.71
N ASN A 427 19.13 1.90 -29.35
CA ASN A 427 20.53 1.86 -28.92
C ASN A 427 20.95 3.25 -28.44
N VAL A 428 20.46 3.63 -27.27
CA VAL A 428 20.85 4.89 -26.65
C VAL A 428 22.12 4.65 -25.84
N SER A 429 23.29 4.95 -26.45
CA SER A 429 24.57 5.00 -25.71
C SER A 429 24.87 3.75 -24.85
N GLY A 430 24.67 2.54 -25.42
CA GLY A 430 24.91 1.28 -24.71
C GLY A 430 23.72 0.73 -23.93
N ALA A 431 22.66 1.49 -23.76
CA ALA A 431 21.41 1.01 -23.18
C ALA A 431 20.58 0.27 -24.24
N ARG A 432 20.09 -0.90 -23.89
CA ARG A 432 19.24 -1.73 -24.74
C ARG A 432 17.82 -1.68 -24.21
N VAL A 433 16.85 -1.55 -25.11
CA VAL A 433 15.46 -1.91 -24.78
C VAL A 433 15.36 -3.41 -24.91
N GLU A 434 15.28 -4.09 -23.79
CA GLU A 434 15.12 -5.55 -23.75
C GLU A 434 13.65 -5.97 -23.66
N ASP A 435 13.45 -7.26 -23.60
CA ASP A 435 12.16 -7.90 -23.49
C ASP A 435 11.31 -7.25 -22.40
N TYR A 436 10.06 -6.94 -22.78
CA TYR A 436 9.05 -6.43 -21.86
C TYR A 436 9.22 -4.99 -21.33
N THR A 437 10.18 -4.21 -21.85
CA THR A 437 10.28 -2.79 -21.53
C THR A 437 9.09 -2.04 -22.11
N LYS A 438 8.39 -1.28 -21.29
CA LYS A 438 7.29 -0.42 -21.73
C LYS A 438 7.86 0.89 -22.26
N ILE A 439 7.31 1.38 -23.35
CA ILE A 439 7.67 2.67 -23.94
C ILE A 439 6.44 3.55 -23.92
N LEU A 440 6.60 4.75 -23.40
CA LEU A 440 5.52 5.71 -23.24
C LEU A 440 5.71 6.84 -24.22
N THR A 441 4.75 7.05 -25.11
CA THR A 441 4.65 8.32 -25.86
C THR A 441 3.95 9.34 -24.98
N THR A 442 4.45 10.56 -24.98
CA THR A 442 3.88 11.64 -24.13
C THR A 442 3.07 12.66 -24.93
N ASN A 443 3.02 12.52 -26.24
CA ASN A 443 2.34 13.50 -27.10
C ASN A 443 1.97 12.88 -28.45
N THR A 444 0.68 12.91 -28.79
CA THR A 444 0.17 12.40 -30.06
C THR A 444 0.61 13.23 -31.27
N GLU A 445 0.96 14.50 -31.09
CA GLU A 445 1.49 15.38 -32.15
C GLU A 445 2.99 15.21 -32.39
N LYS A 446 3.68 14.66 -31.37
CA LYS A 446 5.09 14.31 -31.44
C LYS A 446 5.24 12.84 -31.01
N PRO A 447 4.75 11.90 -31.80
CA PRO A 447 4.57 10.51 -31.41
C PRO A 447 5.86 9.82 -30.98
N PHE A 448 7.00 10.38 -31.35
CA PHE A 448 8.30 9.79 -31.07
C PHE A 448 9.05 10.43 -29.90
N SER A 449 8.44 11.35 -29.21
CA SER A 449 8.91 11.76 -27.89
C SER A 449 8.51 10.69 -26.88
N TYR A 450 9.47 9.99 -26.29
CA TYR A 450 9.19 8.81 -25.47
C TYR A 450 9.89 8.83 -24.12
N ILE A 451 9.32 8.06 -23.19
CA ILE A 451 9.92 7.71 -21.90
C ILE A 451 10.11 6.20 -21.89
N SER A 452 11.28 5.72 -21.51
CA SER A 452 11.54 4.30 -21.37
C SER A 452 12.58 3.98 -20.30
N THR A 453 12.66 2.71 -19.92
CA THR A 453 13.67 2.19 -19.00
C THR A 453 14.66 1.34 -19.80
N PRO A 454 15.93 1.74 -19.90
CA PRO A 454 16.92 0.95 -20.62
C PRO A 454 17.35 -0.29 -19.81
N ALA A 455 17.60 -1.38 -20.53
CA ALA A 455 17.83 -2.68 -19.93
C ALA A 455 19.20 -2.87 -19.24
N ASN A 456 20.22 -2.15 -19.69
CA ASN A 456 21.58 -2.32 -19.17
C ASN A 456 21.99 -1.24 -18.16
N GLU A 457 21.14 -0.26 -17.94
CA GLU A 457 21.41 0.78 -16.97
C GLU A 457 20.38 0.62 -15.84
N THR A 458 20.87 0.08 -14.76
CA THR A 458 20.07 -0.07 -13.54
C THR A 458 19.54 1.27 -13.08
N ASN A 459 18.26 1.31 -12.77
CA ASN A 459 17.59 2.45 -12.16
C ASN A 459 17.48 3.72 -13.00
N MET A 460 17.63 3.63 -14.29
CA MET A 460 17.54 4.80 -15.14
C MET A 460 16.21 4.82 -15.90
N VAL A 461 15.58 5.97 -15.93
CA VAL A 461 14.50 6.31 -16.84
C VAL A 461 15.01 7.34 -17.82
N ILE A 462 14.79 7.10 -19.08
CA ILE A 462 15.23 7.97 -20.18
C ILE A 462 14.01 8.63 -20.81
N CYS A 463 14.08 9.94 -21.00
CA CYS A 463 13.17 10.69 -21.83
C CYS A 463 13.93 11.19 -23.04
N ALA A 464 13.51 10.80 -24.22
CA ALA A 464 14.17 11.14 -25.46
C ALA A 464 13.22 11.77 -26.50
N PRO A 465 13.67 12.75 -27.29
CA PRO A 465 12.93 13.23 -28.46
C PRO A 465 13.09 12.26 -29.63
N VAL A 466 12.26 12.46 -30.64
CA VAL A 466 12.31 11.69 -31.88
C VAL A 466 13.53 11.96 -32.71
N GLY A 467 13.96 10.91 -33.37
CA GLY A 467 14.86 10.98 -34.54
C GLY A 467 16.34 11.09 -34.20
N ASP A 468 16.69 11.22 -32.95
CA ASP A 468 18.08 11.13 -32.52
C ASP A 468 18.16 10.33 -31.23
N SER A 469 18.37 9.00 -31.38
CA SER A 469 18.51 8.07 -30.24
C SER A 469 19.75 8.37 -29.38
N ALA A 470 20.63 9.26 -29.84
CA ALA A 470 21.79 9.71 -29.07
C ALA A 470 21.49 10.91 -28.16
N ASP A 471 20.48 11.69 -28.48
CA ASP A 471 20.11 12.91 -27.76
C ASP A 471 19.05 12.61 -26.70
N ARG A 472 19.49 12.25 -25.51
CA ARG A 472 18.64 12.18 -24.32
C ARG A 472 18.17 13.58 -23.96
N ALA A 473 16.86 13.83 -23.94
CA ALA A 473 16.33 15.08 -23.42
C ALA A 473 16.66 15.21 -21.93
N PHE A 474 16.49 14.13 -21.18
CA PHE A 474 16.97 13.95 -19.80
C PHE A 474 16.94 12.48 -19.41
N ALA A 475 17.72 12.14 -18.39
CA ALA A 475 17.67 10.84 -17.74
C ALA A 475 17.71 11.03 -16.22
N PHE A 476 17.03 10.18 -15.48
CA PHE A 476 17.06 10.21 -14.02
C PHE A 476 17.11 8.81 -13.42
N THR A 477 17.72 8.73 -12.25
CA THR A 477 17.83 7.47 -11.49
C THR A 477 16.67 7.32 -10.52
N VAL A 478 16.16 6.10 -10.41
CA VAL A 478 15.20 5.72 -9.39
C VAL A 478 15.93 5.60 -8.05
N PRO A 479 15.37 6.12 -6.92
CA PRO A 479 16.01 6.00 -5.62
C PRO A 479 16.20 4.53 -5.19
N ASP A 480 17.26 4.29 -4.41
CA ASP A 480 17.51 3.06 -3.63
C ASP A 480 17.23 1.73 -4.35
N SER A 481 17.77 1.61 -5.55
CA SER A 481 17.70 0.33 -6.21
C SER A 481 18.52 -0.72 -5.45
N HIS A 482 17.85 -1.78 -5.09
CA HIS A 482 18.52 -2.98 -4.62
C HIS A 482 19.09 -3.72 -5.83
N TYR A 483 20.24 -3.29 -6.26
CA TYR A 483 20.96 -3.90 -7.37
C TYR A 483 21.62 -5.21 -6.93
N TRP A 484 21.24 -6.29 -7.59
CA TRP A 484 21.94 -7.56 -7.53
C TRP A 484 22.16 -8.05 -8.96
N GLY A 485 23.34 -7.74 -9.53
CA GLY A 485 23.76 -8.28 -10.82
C GLY A 485 23.12 -7.63 -12.05
N TRP A 486 23.39 -8.17 -13.22
CA TRP A 486 23.07 -7.62 -14.53
C TRP A 486 21.58 -7.71 -14.98
N GLN A 487 20.67 -7.94 -14.08
CA GLN A 487 19.24 -8.03 -14.33
C GLN A 487 18.36 -7.14 -13.42
N GLY A 488 18.91 -6.07 -12.89
CA GLY A 488 18.15 -5.07 -12.14
C GLY A 488 17.35 -4.19 -13.10
N PHE A 489 16.09 -4.54 -13.34
CA PHE A 489 15.28 -3.85 -14.35
C PHE A 489 14.07 -3.17 -13.74
N THR A 490 13.85 -1.94 -14.16
CA THR A 490 12.57 -1.26 -14.12
C THR A 490 11.76 -1.75 -15.31
N LYS A 491 10.76 -2.58 -15.11
CA LYS A 491 9.95 -3.16 -16.20
C LYS A 491 8.65 -2.41 -16.41
N GLY A 492 7.88 -2.21 -15.36
CA GLY A 492 6.66 -1.45 -15.40
C GLY A 492 6.93 0.04 -15.26
N ILE A 493 6.39 0.83 -16.18
CA ILE A 493 6.46 2.29 -16.16
C ILE A 493 5.17 2.85 -16.73
N ASP A 494 4.66 3.92 -16.16
CA ASP A 494 3.54 4.67 -16.71
C ASP A 494 3.57 6.12 -16.25
N TYR A 495 2.86 7.00 -16.96
CA TYR A 495 2.72 8.40 -16.60
C TYR A 495 1.27 8.86 -16.71
N VAL A 496 0.96 9.93 -15.99
CA VAL A 496 -0.33 10.59 -16.08
C VAL A 496 -0.19 12.08 -15.81
N ASP A 497 -0.91 12.90 -16.56
CA ASP A 497 -1.10 14.30 -16.22
C ASP A 497 -2.25 14.44 -15.24
N PHE A 498 -1.96 14.92 -14.02
CA PHE A 498 -2.90 15.02 -12.92
C PHE A 498 -2.69 16.31 -12.13
N ASN A 499 -3.74 17.12 -12.03
CA ASN A 499 -3.75 18.37 -11.27
C ASN A 499 -2.52 19.28 -11.50
N GLY A 500 -2.19 19.49 -12.78
CA GLY A 500 -1.06 20.32 -13.20
C GLY A 500 0.31 19.67 -13.12
N ALA A 501 0.42 18.50 -12.49
CA ALA A 501 1.65 17.71 -12.43
C ALA A 501 1.66 16.60 -13.46
N ARG A 502 2.83 16.25 -13.98
CA ARG A 502 3.08 15.00 -14.69
C ARG A 502 3.70 14.00 -13.73
N LEU A 503 2.90 13.02 -13.37
CA LEU A 503 3.29 11.94 -12.46
C LEU A 503 3.89 10.80 -13.27
N LEU A 504 5.01 10.28 -12.83
CA LEU A 504 5.65 9.09 -13.37
C LEU A 504 5.67 8.01 -12.30
N ALA A 505 5.16 6.83 -12.64
CA ALA A 505 5.24 5.64 -11.81
C ALA A 505 6.22 4.64 -12.41
N VAL A 506 7.02 4.02 -11.56
CA VAL A 506 8.06 3.07 -11.97
C VAL A 506 8.07 1.88 -11.04
N GLN A 507 7.99 0.69 -11.60
CA GLN A 507 8.27 -0.55 -10.90
C GLN A 507 9.78 -0.75 -10.83
N ASN A 508 10.33 -0.76 -9.63
CA ASN A 508 11.73 -1.07 -9.39
C ASN A 508 11.86 -2.38 -8.61
N GLY A 509 12.73 -3.23 -9.04
CA GLY A 509 12.95 -4.51 -8.40
C GLY A 509 14.40 -4.94 -8.40
N SER A 510 14.72 -5.87 -7.51
CA SER A 510 16.02 -6.51 -7.51
C SER A 510 16.17 -7.35 -8.78
N GLY A 511 17.39 -7.38 -9.30
CA GLY A 511 17.72 -8.11 -10.52
C GLY A 511 17.75 -9.62 -10.41
N SER A 512 17.42 -10.18 -9.28
CA SER A 512 17.12 -11.60 -9.17
C SER A 512 15.64 -11.82 -9.47
N PHE A 513 15.29 -12.95 -10.08
CA PHE A 513 13.92 -13.34 -10.40
C PHE A 513 12.99 -13.32 -9.17
N ASN A 514 13.58 -13.32 -7.98
CA ASN A 514 12.92 -13.37 -6.69
C ASN A 514 13.22 -12.14 -5.82
N GLY A 515 13.72 -11.05 -6.40
CA GLY A 515 14.03 -9.84 -5.63
C GLY A 515 12.78 -9.01 -5.27
N PRO A 516 12.87 -8.16 -4.25
CA PRO A 516 11.78 -7.29 -3.86
C PRO A 516 11.42 -6.32 -4.99
N GLN A 517 10.12 -6.09 -5.15
CA GLN A 517 9.55 -5.19 -6.15
C GLN A 517 8.88 -4.02 -5.44
N ARG A 518 9.14 -2.81 -5.92
CA ARG A 518 8.62 -1.57 -5.34
C ARG A 518 7.98 -0.71 -6.40
N LEU A 519 6.98 0.04 -5.99
CA LEU A 519 6.38 1.09 -6.80
C LEU A 519 6.89 2.45 -6.31
N TYR A 520 7.51 3.19 -7.22
CA TYR A 520 7.89 4.59 -7.02
C TYR A 520 6.99 5.50 -7.82
N VAL A 521 6.58 6.62 -7.24
CA VAL A 521 5.87 7.68 -7.95
C VAL A 521 6.55 9.01 -7.71
N ALA A 522 6.75 9.78 -8.78
CA ALA A 522 7.35 11.09 -8.73
C ALA A 522 6.66 12.09 -9.67
N ASP A 523 6.68 13.36 -9.29
CA ASP A 523 6.32 14.48 -10.14
C ASP A 523 7.53 14.90 -10.97
N ILE A 524 7.50 14.58 -12.25
CA ILE A 524 8.58 14.91 -13.19
C ILE A 524 8.44 16.30 -13.84
N THR A 525 7.35 17.02 -13.56
CA THR A 525 7.11 18.37 -14.08
C THR A 525 8.06 19.38 -13.48
N LYS A 526 8.31 19.25 -12.19
CA LYS A 526 9.10 20.23 -11.41
C LYS A 526 10.59 20.18 -11.72
N ASN A 527 11.09 19.02 -12.12
CA ASN A 527 12.52 18.81 -12.36
C ASN A 527 12.76 17.91 -13.59
N PRO A 528 12.39 18.37 -14.79
CA PRO A 528 12.55 17.55 -15.99
C PRO A 528 14.01 17.18 -16.29
N ASN A 529 14.98 17.93 -15.75
CA ASN A 529 16.41 17.70 -15.92
C ASN A 529 17.08 17.16 -14.63
N ALA A 530 16.29 16.70 -13.66
CA ALA A 530 16.85 16.16 -12.43
C ALA A 530 17.57 14.83 -12.69
N ASN A 531 18.73 14.68 -12.11
CA ASN A 531 19.48 13.43 -12.16
C ASN A 531 18.90 12.32 -11.28
N SER A 532 17.83 12.59 -10.56
CA SER A 532 17.19 11.65 -9.65
C SER A 532 15.70 11.95 -9.49
N MET A 533 14.88 10.90 -9.42
CA MET A 533 13.47 11.00 -9.06
C MET A 533 13.24 11.58 -7.66
N SER A 534 14.25 11.54 -6.78
CA SER A 534 14.13 12.07 -5.41
C SER A 534 13.75 13.54 -5.36
N ASN A 535 14.04 14.32 -6.40
CA ASN A 535 13.70 15.74 -6.46
C ASN A 535 12.19 16.01 -6.69
N GLY A 536 11.46 15.05 -7.22
CA GLY A 536 10.01 15.12 -7.41
C GLY A 536 9.27 13.97 -6.70
N PHE A 537 9.94 13.29 -5.79
CA PHE A 537 9.46 12.08 -5.15
C PHE A 537 8.15 12.31 -4.40
N ILE A 538 7.19 11.45 -4.66
CA ILE A 538 5.87 11.48 -4.02
C ILE A 538 5.75 10.36 -2.99
N PHE A 539 5.95 9.10 -3.41
CA PHE A 539 5.96 7.98 -2.47
C PHE A 539 6.69 6.75 -3.01
N ASP A 540 7.03 5.88 -2.09
CA ASP A 540 7.57 4.54 -2.25
C ASP A 540 6.63 3.56 -1.54
N SER A 541 6.20 2.52 -2.23
CA SER A 541 5.27 1.53 -1.67
C SER A 541 5.79 0.80 -0.44
N GLN A 542 7.11 0.80 -0.21
CA GLN A 542 7.73 0.23 1.00
C GLN A 542 7.79 1.20 2.17
N GLN A 543 8.12 2.46 1.90
CA GLN A 543 8.41 3.44 2.96
C GLN A 543 7.18 4.26 3.34
N GLY A 544 6.07 4.08 2.60
CA GLY A 544 4.89 4.89 2.82
C GLY A 544 4.97 6.25 2.12
N ASN A 545 4.07 7.13 2.51
CA ASN A 545 3.87 8.41 1.88
C ASN A 545 4.90 9.44 2.38
N THR A 546 5.59 10.11 1.47
CA THR A 546 6.51 11.21 1.80
C THR A 546 5.86 12.60 1.77
N ILE A 547 4.62 12.73 1.34
CA ILE A 547 3.88 13.99 1.35
C ILE A 547 3.15 14.15 2.71
N GLY A 548 3.91 14.39 3.78
CA GLY A 548 3.34 14.90 5.03
C GLY A 548 2.40 14.01 5.82
N ASN A 549 2.01 12.85 5.29
CA ASN A 549 1.16 11.87 5.97
C ASN A 549 1.88 10.54 6.06
N ALA A 550 2.36 10.23 7.24
CA ALA A 550 3.06 8.98 7.53
C ALA A 550 2.16 7.74 7.41
N ASP A 551 0.84 7.94 7.40
CA ASP A 551 -0.12 6.85 7.47
C ASP A 551 -0.93 6.76 6.19
N VAL A 552 -0.55 5.82 5.34
CA VAL A 552 -1.47 5.33 4.33
C VAL A 552 -2.55 4.51 5.05
N PRO A 553 -3.84 4.84 4.93
CA PRO A 553 -4.89 4.07 5.58
C PRO A 553 -4.83 2.59 5.19
N GLY A 554 -4.93 1.72 6.18
CA GLY A 554 -4.74 0.28 6.00
C GLY A 554 -3.33 -0.19 6.37
N GLY A 555 -2.52 0.72 6.95
CA GLY A 555 -1.22 0.36 7.51
C GLY A 555 -0.27 -0.15 6.46
N VAL A 556 0.02 0.67 5.46
CA VAL A 556 1.22 0.43 4.68
C VAL A 556 2.38 0.55 5.65
N PRO A 557 2.99 -0.54 6.00
CA PRO A 557 4.04 -0.50 7.00
C PRO A 557 5.30 0.09 6.37
N GLY A 558 5.61 1.31 6.67
CA GLY A 558 7.00 1.73 6.65
C GLY A 558 7.86 0.92 7.63
N SER A 559 7.23 0.07 8.45
CA SER A 559 7.90 -0.62 9.55
C SER A 559 8.06 -2.13 9.37
N GLY A 560 7.56 -2.72 8.30
CA GLY A 560 7.55 -4.19 8.15
C GLY A 560 8.62 -4.76 7.23
N TYR A 561 9.40 -3.93 6.55
CA TYR A 561 10.46 -4.43 5.69
C TYR A 561 11.70 -4.76 6.51
N THR A 562 11.96 -6.03 6.66
CA THR A 562 13.28 -6.50 7.03
C THR A 562 13.92 -7.13 5.80
N ALA A 563 15.22 -6.99 5.63
CA ALA A 563 15.97 -7.58 4.53
C ALA A 563 15.83 -9.13 4.41
N THR A 564 15.10 -9.74 5.33
CA THR A 564 14.94 -11.18 5.47
C THR A 564 13.50 -11.68 5.33
N GLY A 565 12.52 -10.82 5.15
CA GLY A 565 11.11 -11.24 5.03
C GLY A 565 10.17 -10.09 4.85
N TYR A 566 9.26 -10.25 3.94
CA TYR A 566 8.30 -9.29 3.53
C TYR A 566 6.93 -9.73 3.97
N THR A 567 6.33 -9.03 4.88
CA THR A 567 4.99 -9.36 5.40
C THR A 567 3.91 -8.41 4.90
N SER A 568 4.31 -7.36 4.18
CA SER A 568 3.40 -6.35 3.67
C SER A 568 2.78 -6.76 2.35
N PRO A 569 1.46 -6.59 2.15
CA PRO A 569 0.82 -6.76 0.86
C PRO A 569 1.22 -5.68 -0.17
N TRP A 570 1.93 -4.63 0.26
CA TRP A 570 2.24 -3.44 -0.54
C TRP A 570 3.56 -3.51 -1.29
N ALA A 571 4.29 -4.59 -1.13
CA ALA A 571 5.45 -4.89 -1.92
C ALA A 571 5.76 -6.38 -1.84
N PHE A 572 6.56 -6.90 -2.75
CA PHE A 572 6.83 -8.33 -2.87
C PHE A 572 8.26 -8.62 -2.42
N ASP A 573 8.44 -9.64 -1.60
CA ASP A 573 9.71 -9.95 -0.95
C ASP A 573 10.68 -10.76 -1.81
N GLY A 574 10.25 -11.12 -3.00
CA GLY A 574 11.05 -11.94 -3.88
C GLY A 574 11.17 -13.41 -3.45
N VAL A 575 10.46 -13.82 -2.42
CA VAL A 575 10.31 -15.27 -2.13
C VAL A 575 9.50 -15.88 -3.26
N SER A 576 9.88 -17.06 -3.70
CA SER A 576 9.18 -17.77 -4.78
C SER A 576 7.68 -17.84 -4.48
N SER A 577 6.87 -17.36 -5.41
CA SER A 577 5.43 -17.47 -5.34
C SER A 577 4.99 -18.94 -5.45
N VAL A 578 3.75 -19.23 -5.11
CA VAL A 578 3.18 -20.58 -5.39
C VAL A 578 3.14 -20.90 -6.87
N LEU A 579 3.20 -19.89 -7.73
CA LEU A 579 3.17 -20.02 -9.18
C LEU A 579 4.57 -20.22 -9.80
N GLY A 580 5.63 -19.92 -9.07
CA GLY A 580 7.01 -20.07 -9.54
C GLY A 580 7.81 -18.77 -9.55
N GLU A 581 8.98 -18.82 -10.14
CA GLU A 581 9.87 -17.66 -10.27
C GLU A 581 9.39 -16.77 -11.43
N ASN A 582 9.42 -15.45 -11.25
CA ASN A 582 9.24 -14.50 -12.35
C ASN A 582 10.48 -14.49 -13.26
N ILE A 583 10.74 -15.62 -13.89
CA ILE A 583 11.92 -15.82 -14.76
C ILE A 583 12.02 -14.73 -15.84
N PRO A 584 10.92 -14.27 -16.48
CA PRO A 584 11.01 -13.18 -17.45
C PRO A 584 11.25 -11.82 -16.81
N CYS A 585 11.26 -11.69 -15.49
CA CYS A 585 11.29 -10.40 -14.77
C CYS A 585 10.21 -9.44 -15.30
N THR A 586 9.01 -9.95 -15.58
CA THR A 586 7.93 -9.16 -16.16
C THR A 586 7.03 -8.56 -15.11
N GLY A 587 6.43 -7.47 -15.45
CA GLY A 587 5.45 -6.76 -14.66
C GLY A 587 4.92 -5.57 -15.44
N ASP A 588 3.97 -4.87 -14.87
CA ASP A 588 3.37 -3.69 -15.47
C ASP A 588 3.03 -2.67 -14.40
N VAL A 589 3.02 -1.41 -14.81
CA VAL A 589 2.50 -0.29 -14.02
C VAL A 589 1.56 0.48 -14.91
N ILE A 590 0.39 0.80 -14.39
CA ILE A 590 -0.57 1.66 -15.10
C ILE A 590 -1.21 2.66 -14.16
N PHE A 591 -1.47 3.85 -14.69
CA PHE A 591 -2.34 4.85 -14.07
C PHE A 591 -3.75 4.78 -14.66
N ALA A 592 -4.74 5.09 -13.84
CA ALA A 592 -6.10 5.28 -14.28
C ALA A 592 -6.76 6.43 -13.52
N LYS A 593 -7.28 7.43 -14.25
CA LYS A 593 -7.99 8.56 -13.63
C LYS A 593 -9.34 8.10 -13.10
N SER A 594 -9.78 8.71 -12.00
CA SER A 594 -11.18 8.63 -11.58
C SER A 594 -12.06 9.41 -12.56
N GLN A 595 -13.32 8.99 -12.70
CA GLN A 595 -14.26 9.65 -13.63
C GLN A 595 -14.48 11.14 -13.32
N ASP A 596 -14.41 11.52 -12.05
CA ASP A 596 -14.55 12.91 -11.59
C ASP A 596 -13.25 13.72 -11.69
N GLY A 597 -12.13 13.09 -12.04
CA GLY A 597 -10.82 13.72 -12.14
C GLY A 597 -10.24 14.20 -10.80
N LEU A 598 -10.79 13.76 -9.67
CA LEU A 598 -10.33 14.15 -8.34
C LEU A 598 -9.24 13.24 -7.79
N ALA A 599 -9.10 12.05 -8.37
CA ALA A 599 -8.10 11.08 -8.02
C ALA A 599 -7.49 10.40 -9.25
N VAL A 600 -6.36 9.77 -9.05
CA VAL A 600 -5.75 8.86 -9.99
C VAL A 600 -5.27 7.62 -9.24
N GLN A 601 -5.64 6.44 -9.72
CA GLN A 601 -5.14 5.19 -9.18
C GLN A 601 -3.86 4.79 -9.92
N VAL A 602 -2.97 4.13 -9.21
CA VAL A 602 -1.77 3.49 -9.77
C VAL A 602 -1.72 2.04 -9.34
N TYR A 603 -1.51 1.16 -10.31
CA TYR A 603 -1.45 -0.28 -10.12
C TYR A 603 -0.07 -0.78 -10.51
N MET A 604 0.48 -1.70 -9.73
CA MET A 604 1.70 -2.42 -10.06
C MET A 604 1.43 -3.92 -10.02
N LEU A 605 1.62 -4.56 -11.15
CA LEU A 605 1.62 -6.02 -11.31
C LEU A 605 3.05 -6.52 -11.35
N THR A 606 3.35 -7.55 -10.58
CA THR A 606 4.55 -8.36 -10.72
C THR A 606 4.12 -9.77 -11.11
N THR A 607 4.52 -10.19 -12.31
CA THR A 607 4.17 -11.52 -12.83
C THR A 607 4.53 -12.61 -11.83
N ASP A 608 3.62 -13.53 -11.59
CA ASP A 608 3.73 -14.65 -10.66
C ASP A 608 3.80 -14.27 -9.17
N HIS A 609 3.90 -12.98 -8.83
CA HIS A 609 4.04 -12.52 -7.44
C HIS A 609 2.78 -11.86 -6.89
N GLY A 610 2.13 -10.99 -7.65
CA GLY A 610 0.92 -10.34 -7.17
C GLY A 610 0.67 -8.94 -7.72
N LEU A 611 -0.22 -8.22 -7.04
CA LEU A 611 -0.76 -6.93 -7.47
C LEU A 611 -0.89 -6.00 -6.27
N ILE A 612 -0.54 -4.73 -6.44
CA ILE A 612 -0.78 -3.65 -5.48
C ILE A 612 -1.41 -2.45 -6.16
N ALA A 613 -2.20 -1.71 -5.40
CA ALA A 613 -2.89 -0.52 -5.89
C ALA A 613 -2.89 0.61 -4.87
N PHE A 614 -2.66 1.82 -5.35
CA PHE A 614 -2.75 3.05 -4.57
C PHE A 614 -3.63 4.07 -5.28
N GLU A 615 -4.17 5.00 -4.50
CA GLU A 615 -4.90 6.15 -5.00
C GLU A 615 -4.20 7.43 -4.56
N LEU A 616 -3.98 8.30 -5.52
CA LEU A 616 -3.42 9.63 -5.34
C LEU A 616 -4.54 10.64 -5.58
N THR A 617 -4.78 11.51 -4.63
CA THR A 617 -5.93 12.44 -4.67
C THR A 617 -5.47 13.90 -4.65
N LYS A 618 -6.37 14.79 -5.08
CA LYS A 618 -6.19 16.25 -4.91
C LYS A 618 -6.47 16.72 -3.48
N PHE A 619 -6.95 15.83 -2.60
CA PHE A 619 -7.31 16.24 -1.24
C PHE A 619 -6.06 16.62 -0.44
N LYS A 620 -6.15 17.69 0.34
CA LYS A 620 -5.23 17.90 1.45
C LYS A 620 -5.43 16.76 2.44
N GLY A 621 -4.34 16.13 2.88
CA GLY A 621 -4.39 14.97 3.75
C GLY A 621 -5.45 15.07 4.84
N LEU A 622 -6.18 14.00 5.01
CA LEU A 622 -7.21 13.83 6.03
C LEU A 622 -6.63 13.11 7.24
#